data_0349b533c9563a3287b7cbc7c1f36dbf
#
_entry.id   0349b533c9563a3287b7cbc7c1f36dbf
#
_cell.length_a   1.000
_cell.length_b   1.000
_cell.length_c   1.000
_cell.angle_alpha   90.00
_cell.angle_beta   90.00
_cell.angle_gamma   90.00
#
_symmetry.space_group_name_H-M   'P 1'
#
loop_
_entity.id
_entity.type
_entity.pdbx_description
1 polymer ?
#
loop_
_entity_poly.entity_id
_entity_poly.type
_entity_poly.pdbx_seq_one_letter_code
_entity_poly.pdbx_strand_id
1 'polypeptide(L)'
;MIITNHRCLTLIPVLLLAHLASAQEASPKPFVEYEDRVARYLQRLHAREAGHSTRSPLAFRADYPGGFKAWQRDARKKLIDLLGLVQIARDVGNHKPVVRFDESIMEDGYSRQRGQIETEPGVTIPFWLLTPIHDSTLPLPLAICAHGHDSDGWNTYAGVYRDDEHRKTTLTKDGDIGVQAVKRGFLTLVPATRGLAADVSIPDPKGRHGRRACRAQLIHCLLAGRTAVGERVWDTQRLLDWALPELPFVDPKKVVLLGNSGGGVLTVYAAGVDERISVAVPSCSFTSYTSSTGFVFHCDCCVVPRAQSELGDMADIGALTAPRSMLAVHGRMDGLHSFPDVEAAMARVRLIYDAAGAPSQFQHKWGADGHKFYPDFMWPFVESALAR
;
A
#
# COMPACT_ATOMS: atom_id res chain seq x y z
N MET A 1 -58.71 -73.43 -5.87
CA MET A 1 -57.51 -73.30 -6.71
C MET A 1 -57.25 -71.83 -6.92
N ILE A 2 -56.57 -71.21 -5.99
CA ILE A 2 -56.22 -69.78 -6.02
C ILE A 2 -54.74 -69.68 -5.61
N ILE A 3 -53.92 -69.23 -6.55
CA ILE A 3 -52.50 -69.09 -6.40
C ILE A 3 -52.24 -67.63 -5.93
N THR A 4 -51.73 -67.49 -4.74
CA THR A 4 -51.29 -66.19 -4.18
C THR A 4 -49.80 -66.01 -4.43
N ASN A 5 -49.46 -65.04 -5.23
CA ASN A 5 -48.06 -64.55 -5.47
C ASN A 5 -47.63 -63.61 -4.35
N HIS A 6 -46.68 -64.02 -3.53
CA HIS A 6 -45.93 -63.09 -2.64
C HIS A 6 -44.79 -62.52 -3.40
N ARG A 7 -44.84 -61.16 -3.61
CA ARG A 7 -43.69 -60.40 -4.02
C ARG A 7 -42.92 -59.90 -2.77
N CYS A 8 -41.72 -60.43 -2.63
CA CYS A 8 -40.75 -59.95 -1.66
C CYS A 8 -40.20 -58.62 -2.10
N LEU A 9 -40.44 -57.54 -1.32
CA LEU A 9 -39.79 -56.26 -1.50
C LEU A 9 -38.42 -56.24 -0.78
N THR A 10 -37.37 -56.34 -1.55
CA THR A 10 -35.99 -56.05 -1.06
C THR A 10 -35.76 -54.59 -0.96
N LEU A 11 -35.66 -54.08 0.26
CA LEU A 11 -35.16 -52.72 0.58
C LEU A 11 -33.66 -52.70 0.35
N ILE A 12 -33.22 -51.91 -0.66
CA ILE A 12 -31.81 -51.56 -0.87
C ILE A 12 -31.54 -50.33 -0.03
N PRO A 13 -30.58 -50.33 0.91
CA PRO A 13 -30.18 -49.12 1.60
C PRO A 13 -29.36 -48.24 0.63
N VAL A 14 -29.88 -47.07 0.31
CA VAL A 14 -29.12 -46.04 -0.37
C VAL A 14 -28.10 -45.48 0.61
N LEU A 15 -26.85 -45.92 0.51
CA LEU A 15 -25.73 -45.27 1.16
C LEU A 15 -25.52 -43.90 0.51
N LEU A 16 -25.92 -42.85 1.21
CA LEU A 16 -25.47 -41.49 0.89
C LEU A 16 -23.97 -41.40 1.20
N LEU A 17 -23.14 -41.58 0.20
CA LEU A 17 -21.73 -41.16 0.23
C LEU A 17 -21.70 -39.64 0.17
N ALA A 18 -21.64 -39.00 1.34
CA ALA A 18 -21.25 -37.60 1.44
C ALA A 18 -19.81 -37.50 0.97
N HIS A 19 -19.63 -37.00 -0.25
CA HIS A 19 -18.33 -36.51 -0.72
C HIS A 19 -17.99 -35.27 0.11
N LEU A 20 -17.23 -35.46 1.17
CA LEU A 20 -16.42 -34.41 1.73
C LEU A 20 -15.38 -34.05 0.66
N ALA A 21 -15.74 -33.10 -0.19
CA ALA A 21 -14.75 -32.42 -0.97
C ALA A 21 -13.85 -31.66 0.04
N SER A 22 -12.72 -32.26 0.40
CA SER A 22 -11.65 -31.57 1.05
C SER A 22 -11.32 -30.40 0.12
N ALA A 23 -11.61 -29.18 0.56
CA ALA A 23 -11.07 -27.98 -0.07
C ALA A 23 -9.55 -28.16 -0.05
N GLN A 24 -9.02 -28.62 -1.17
CA GLN A 24 -7.59 -28.70 -1.39
C GLN A 24 -7.12 -27.23 -1.31
N GLU A 25 -6.46 -26.87 -0.22
CA GLU A 25 -5.83 -25.57 -0.09
C GLU A 25 -5.00 -25.36 -1.35
N ALA A 26 -5.41 -24.38 -2.17
CA ALA A 26 -4.70 -24.08 -3.39
C ALA A 26 -3.27 -23.68 -2.99
N SER A 27 -2.33 -24.54 -3.33
CA SER A 27 -0.91 -24.27 -3.13
C SER A 27 -0.58 -22.94 -3.82
N PRO A 28 0.16 -22.04 -3.16
CA PRO A 28 0.60 -20.82 -3.81
C PRO A 28 1.31 -21.17 -5.11
N LYS A 29 0.99 -20.44 -6.20
CA LYS A 29 1.66 -20.64 -7.48
C LYS A 29 3.17 -20.57 -7.25
N PRO A 30 3.95 -21.54 -7.71
CA PRO A 30 5.40 -21.48 -7.55
C PRO A 30 5.93 -20.21 -8.23
N PHE A 31 6.85 -19.53 -7.57
CA PHE A 31 7.55 -18.40 -8.18
C PHE A 31 8.36 -18.90 -9.38
N VAL A 32 8.51 -18.00 -10.35
CA VAL A 32 9.31 -18.31 -11.55
C VAL A 32 10.74 -18.66 -11.13
N GLU A 33 11.13 -19.90 -11.38
CA GLU A 33 12.52 -20.32 -11.26
C GLU A 33 13.25 -19.93 -12.54
N TYR A 34 14.35 -19.22 -12.38
CA TYR A 34 15.22 -18.92 -13.51
C TYR A 34 16.21 -20.09 -13.74
N GLU A 35 16.60 -20.28 -15.01
CA GLU A 35 17.73 -21.16 -15.33
C GLU A 35 18.96 -20.77 -14.48
N ASP A 36 19.76 -21.75 -14.07
CA ASP A 36 20.94 -21.55 -13.22
C ASP A 36 21.87 -20.40 -13.66
N ARG A 37 22.05 -20.25 -14.96
CA ARG A 37 22.86 -19.16 -15.52
C ARG A 37 22.28 -17.79 -15.21
N VAL A 38 20.98 -17.64 -15.38
CA VAL A 38 20.25 -16.38 -15.11
C VAL A 38 20.19 -16.15 -13.60
N ALA A 39 19.87 -17.18 -12.82
CA ALA A 39 19.83 -17.09 -11.36
C ALA A 39 21.18 -16.63 -10.79
N ARG A 40 22.30 -17.20 -11.22
CA ARG A 40 23.65 -16.79 -10.80
C ARG A 40 23.98 -15.34 -11.20
N TYR A 41 23.57 -14.91 -12.39
CA TYR A 41 23.74 -13.52 -12.81
C TYR A 41 22.94 -12.57 -11.90
N LEU A 42 21.66 -12.87 -11.66
CA LEU A 42 20.80 -12.04 -10.82
C LEU A 42 21.26 -12.00 -9.36
N GLN A 43 21.68 -13.15 -8.80
CA GLN A 43 22.27 -13.21 -7.46
C GLN A 43 23.50 -12.31 -7.35
N ARG A 44 24.39 -12.35 -8.36
CA ARG A 44 25.57 -11.50 -8.39
C ARG A 44 25.20 -10.01 -8.54
N LEU A 45 24.22 -9.69 -9.38
CA LEU A 45 23.73 -8.32 -9.60
C LEU A 45 23.14 -7.72 -8.32
N HIS A 46 22.33 -8.49 -7.61
CA HIS A 46 21.70 -8.07 -6.36
C HIS A 46 22.55 -8.26 -5.12
N ALA A 47 23.75 -8.83 -5.26
CA ALA A 47 24.68 -9.12 -4.17
C ALA A 47 24.07 -9.94 -3.03
N ARG A 48 23.07 -10.76 -3.30
CA ARG A 48 22.44 -11.66 -2.34
C ARG A 48 23.24 -12.94 -2.22
N GLU A 49 24.23 -12.94 -1.37
CA GLU A 49 24.63 -14.17 -0.69
C GLU A 49 23.69 -14.35 0.51
N ALA A 50 23.14 -15.54 0.64
CA ALA A 50 22.25 -16.01 1.69
C ALA A 50 22.02 -15.03 2.88
N GLY A 51 20.91 -14.31 2.87
CA GLY A 51 20.45 -13.53 4.02
C GLY A 51 21.10 -12.16 4.23
N HIS A 52 21.92 -11.65 3.34
CA HIS A 52 22.66 -10.42 3.58
C HIS A 52 22.32 -9.31 2.58
N SER A 53 21.44 -8.43 2.98
CA SER A 53 21.36 -7.06 2.49
C SER A 53 22.58 -6.21 2.94
N THR A 54 23.66 -6.86 3.36
CA THR A 54 24.79 -6.26 4.08
C THR A 54 25.77 -5.49 3.21
N ARG A 55 25.56 -5.42 1.90
CA ARG A 55 26.44 -4.63 1.02
C ARG A 55 25.96 -3.19 0.83
N SER A 56 24.72 -2.88 1.15
CA SER A 56 24.27 -1.48 1.15
C SER A 56 24.84 -0.73 2.35
N PRO A 57 25.50 0.40 2.13
CA PRO A 57 26.14 1.16 3.21
C PRO A 57 25.16 1.67 4.26
N LEU A 58 23.89 1.84 3.90
CA LEU A 58 22.82 2.35 4.78
C LEU A 58 21.78 1.28 5.16
N ALA A 59 21.97 0.00 4.80
CA ALA A 59 21.17 -1.07 5.39
C ALA A 59 21.34 -1.05 6.92
N PHE A 60 20.25 -1.19 7.66
CA PHE A 60 20.32 -1.11 9.13
C PHE A 60 21.27 -2.15 9.72
N ARG A 61 22.08 -1.69 10.65
CA ARG A 61 22.97 -2.51 11.48
C ARG A 61 22.87 -2.04 12.93
N ALA A 62 22.87 -2.98 13.86
CA ALA A 62 22.78 -2.63 15.28
C ALA A 62 24.00 -1.83 15.78
N ASP A 63 25.15 -1.99 15.11
CA ASP A 63 26.41 -1.28 15.38
C ASP A 63 26.60 -0.02 14.51
N TYR A 64 25.52 0.53 13.94
CA TYR A 64 25.62 1.76 13.13
C TYR A 64 26.20 2.89 13.97
N PRO A 65 27.20 3.65 13.47
CA PRO A 65 27.80 4.76 14.21
C PRO A 65 26.77 5.81 14.63
N GLY A 66 26.64 6.03 15.95
CA GLY A 66 25.62 6.92 16.52
C GLY A 66 24.25 6.27 16.74
N GLY A 67 24.13 4.96 16.51
CA GLY A 67 22.95 4.16 16.81
C GLY A 67 21.76 4.38 15.88
N PHE A 68 20.59 3.89 16.29
CA PHE A 68 19.35 3.92 15.47
C PHE A 68 19.00 5.31 14.94
N LYS A 69 19.04 6.36 15.77
CA LYS A 69 18.66 7.73 15.35
C LYS A 69 19.59 8.29 14.27
N ALA A 70 20.88 7.99 14.35
CA ALA A 70 21.84 8.41 13.34
C ALA A 70 21.60 7.68 12.02
N TRP A 71 21.42 6.35 12.08
CA TRP A 71 21.03 5.55 10.93
C TRP A 71 19.75 6.08 10.26
N GLN A 72 18.70 6.29 11.05
CA GLN A 72 17.40 6.73 10.54
C GLN A 72 17.50 8.08 9.82
N ARG A 73 18.23 9.05 10.38
CA ARG A 73 18.49 10.35 9.76
C ARG A 73 19.19 10.19 8.41
N ASP A 74 20.28 9.41 8.39
CA ASP A 74 21.13 9.26 7.22
C ASP A 74 20.43 8.47 6.11
N ALA A 75 19.71 7.39 6.49
CA ALA A 75 18.93 6.59 5.58
C ALA A 75 17.71 7.36 5.02
N ARG A 76 17.01 8.15 5.85
CA ARG A 76 15.90 9.01 5.39
C ARG A 76 16.38 10.07 4.41
N LYS A 77 17.51 10.72 4.69
CA LYS A 77 18.12 11.68 3.77
C LYS A 77 18.45 11.03 2.42
N LYS A 78 19.02 9.84 2.44
CA LYS A 78 19.30 9.05 1.23
C LYS A 78 18.02 8.67 0.49
N LEU A 79 16.96 8.25 1.20
CA LEU A 79 15.69 7.92 0.60
C LEU A 79 15.05 9.11 -0.12
N ILE A 80 15.08 10.28 0.49
CA ILE A 80 14.60 11.55 -0.12
C ILE A 80 15.32 11.82 -1.44
N ASP A 81 16.64 11.61 -1.47
CA ASP A 81 17.45 11.76 -2.70
C ASP A 81 17.10 10.71 -3.77
N LEU A 82 17.04 9.44 -3.39
CA LEU A 82 16.72 8.33 -4.30
C LEU A 82 15.31 8.41 -4.89
N LEU A 83 14.35 8.93 -4.15
CA LEU A 83 13.00 9.19 -4.64
C LEU A 83 12.95 10.34 -5.66
N GLY A 84 14.01 11.17 -5.74
CA GLY A 84 14.05 12.36 -6.57
C GLY A 84 13.29 13.55 -5.96
N LEU A 85 12.94 13.52 -4.66
CA LEU A 85 12.18 14.59 -4.00
C LEU A 85 12.96 15.91 -3.99
N VAL A 86 14.30 15.85 -3.90
CA VAL A 86 15.17 17.04 -4.01
C VAL A 86 15.05 17.67 -5.40
N GLN A 87 14.99 16.85 -6.46
CA GLN A 87 14.81 17.34 -7.82
C GLN A 87 13.42 17.94 -7.99
N ILE A 88 12.36 17.25 -7.54
CA ILE A 88 10.99 17.77 -7.60
C ILE A 88 10.90 19.12 -6.87
N ALA A 89 11.46 19.25 -5.67
CA ALA A 89 11.44 20.49 -4.91
C ALA A 89 12.14 21.64 -5.64
N ARG A 90 13.24 21.38 -6.37
CA ARG A 90 13.90 22.39 -7.21
C ARG A 90 13.02 22.82 -8.38
N ASP A 91 12.38 21.86 -9.06
CA ASP A 91 11.53 22.14 -10.22
C ASP A 91 10.28 22.92 -9.82
N VAL A 92 9.72 22.61 -8.65
CA VAL A 92 8.50 23.24 -8.10
C VAL A 92 8.78 24.62 -7.50
N GLY A 93 9.97 24.84 -6.96
CA GLY A 93 10.35 26.11 -6.32
C GLY A 93 9.45 26.47 -5.14
N ASN A 94 8.95 27.71 -5.13
CA ASN A 94 8.12 28.24 -4.04
C ASN A 94 6.61 28.03 -4.25
N HIS A 95 6.21 27.20 -5.20
CA HIS A 95 4.79 26.92 -5.44
C HIS A 95 4.14 26.31 -4.20
N LYS A 96 2.99 26.84 -3.81
CA LYS A 96 2.17 26.30 -2.73
C LYS A 96 0.99 25.52 -3.35
N PRO A 97 0.55 24.43 -2.72
CA PRO A 97 -0.61 23.69 -3.19
C PRO A 97 -1.83 24.62 -3.29
N VAL A 98 -2.53 24.54 -4.43
CA VAL A 98 -3.78 25.27 -4.64
C VAL A 98 -4.90 24.26 -4.78
N VAL A 99 -5.94 24.39 -3.95
CA VAL A 99 -7.07 23.49 -3.96
C VAL A 99 -8.32 24.18 -4.47
N ARG A 100 -9.10 23.46 -5.28
CA ARG A 100 -10.42 23.84 -5.75
C ARG A 100 -11.38 22.71 -5.48
N PHE A 101 -12.62 23.03 -5.13
CA PHE A 101 -13.66 22.06 -4.84
C PHE A 101 -14.87 22.23 -5.76
N ASP A 102 -15.49 21.10 -6.10
CA ASP A 102 -16.82 21.05 -6.67
C ASP A 102 -17.88 21.14 -5.56
N GLU A 103 -19.16 21.04 -5.88
CA GLU A 103 -20.24 21.00 -4.91
C GLU A 103 -20.15 19.74 -4.02
N SER A 104 -20.55 19.90 -2.75
CA SER A 104 -20.59 18.80 -1.79
C SER A 104 -21.89 18.00 -1.94
N ILE A 105 -21.77 16.68 -1.89
CA ILE A 105 -22.89 15.73 -1.93
C ILE A 105 -23.07 15.12 -0.55
N MET A 106 -24.31 15.13 -0.05
CA MET A 106 -24.65 14.47 1.21
C MET A 106 -24.88 12.98 0.98
N GLU A 107 -24.21 12.17 1.79
CA GLU A 107 -24.31 10.71 1.82
C GLU A 107 -24.85 10.25 3.19
N ASP A 108 -25.03 8.95 3.38
CA ASP A 108 -25.44 8.36 4.65
C ASP A 108 -24.35 8.50 5.72
N GLY A 109 -24.50 9.50 6.59
CA GLY A 109 -23.61 9.77 7.73
C GLY A 109 -22.35 10.60 7.42
N TYR A 110 -22.16 11.07 6.19
CA TYR A 110 -21.02 11.92 5.79
C TYR A 110 -21.34 12.79 4.58
N SER A 111 -20.51 13.78 4.31
CA SER A 111 -20.52 14.47 3.02
C SER A 111 -19.31 14.04 2.17
N ARG A 112 -19.51 14.00 0.86
CA ARG A 112 -18.46 13.71 -0.13
C ARG A 112 -18.33 14.90 -1.08
N GLN A 113 -17.09 15.36 -1.26
CA GLN A 113 -16.79 16.51 -2.11
C GLN A 113 -15.59 16.18 -2.99
N ARG A 114 -15.73 16.38 -4.31
CA ARG A 114 -14.61 16.26 -5.22
C ARG A 114 -13.75 17.50 -5.13
N GLY A 115 -12.43 17.30 -5.00
CA GLY A 115 -11.45 18.36 -5.03
C GLY A 115 -10.39 18.11 -6.11
N GLN A 116 -9.64 19.18 -6.40
CA GLN A 116 -8.44 19.15 -7.23
C GLN A 116 -7.36 19.93 -6.51
N ILE A 117 -6.17 19.34 -6.41
CA ILE A 117 -5.00 19.98 -5.83
C ILE A 117 -3.91 20.15 -6.88
N GLU A 118 -3.42 21.35 -7.07
CA GLU A 118 -2.24 21.61 -7.89
C GLU A 118 -0.99 21.42 -7.01
N THR A 119 -0.32 20.28 -7.20
CA THR A 119 0.84 19.84 -6.40
C THR A 119 2.17 20.37 -6.93
N GLU A 120 2.22 20.69 -8.20
CA GLU A 120 3.32 21.34 -8.91
C GLU A 120 2.71 22.33 -9.93
N PRO A 121 3.43 23.37 -10.39
CA PRO A 121 2.91 24.25 -11.41
C PRO A 121 2.38 23.50 -12.64
N GLY A 122 1.07 23.60 -12.88
CA GLY A 122 0.40 22.91 -13.99
C GLY A 122 0.11 21.42 -13.78
N VAL A 123 0.44 20.85 -12.62
CA VAL A 123 0.13 19.44 -12.28
C VAL A 123 -0.99 19.38 -11.25
N THR A 124 -2.15 18.94 -11.69
CA THR A 124 -3.37 18.86 -10.86
C THR A 124 -3.75 17.40 -10.59
N ILE A 125 -3.96 17.07 -9.33
CA ILE A 125 -4.37 15.76 -8.86
C ILE A 125 -5.80 15.85 -8.32
N PRO A 126 -6.78 15.12 -8.89
CA PRO A 126 -8.11 15.05 -8.31
C PRO A 126 -8.11 14.17 -7.06
N PHE A 127 -8.98 14.50 -6.12
CA PHE A 127 -9.19 13.73 -4.90
C PHE A 127 -10.62 13.84 -4.41
N TRP A 128 -11.02 12.93 -3.54
CA TRP A 128 -12.25 13.03 -2.77
C TRP A 128 -11.93 13.43 -1.34
N LEU A 129 -12.68 14.40 -0.82
CA LEU A 129 -12.77 14.75 0.59
C LEU A 129 -14.08 14.17 1.12
N LEU A 130 -13.99 13.27 2.12
CA LEU A 130 -15.13 12.75 2.84
C LEU A 130 -15.09 13.31 4.26
N THR A 131 -16.17 13.99 4.65
CA THR A 131 -16.27 14.64 5.96
C THR A 131 -17.40 13.98 6.76
N PRO A 132 -17.11 13.41 7.94
CA PRO A 132 -18.15 12.78 8.75
C PRO A 132 -19.13 13.83 9.27
N ILE A 133 -20.40 13.46 9.38
CA ILE A 133 -21.39 14.26 10.12
C ILE A 133 -21.19 13.94 11.60
N HIS A 134 -20.79 14.95 12.37
CA HIS A 134 -20.55 14.78 13.80
C HIS A 134 -20.93 16.04 14.58
N ASP A 135 -21.40 15.84 15.79
CA ASP A 135 -21.78 16.93 16.70
C ASP A 135 -20.62 17.38 17.63
N SER A 136 -19.46 16.74 17.49
CA SER A 136 -18.29 17.00 18.34
C SER A 136 -17.49 18.20 17.84
N THR A 137 -17.03 19.03 18.76
CA THR A 137 -16.05 20.11 18.51
C THR A 137 -14.60 19.62 18.61
N LEU A 138 -14.39 18.34 18.91
CA LEU A 138 -13.06 17.75 19.05
C LEU A 138 -12.37 17.60 17.67
N PRO A 139 -11.06 17.82 17.61
CA PRO A 139 -10.31 17.59 16.40
C PRO A 139 -10.41 16.14 15.91
N LEU A 140 -10.62 15.96 14.60
CA LEU A 140 -10.77 14.67 13.95
C LEU A 140 -9.43 14.11 13.47
N PRO A 141 -9.23 12.80 13.53
CA PRO A 141 -8.10 12.18 12.85
C PRO A 141 -8.26 12.32 11.33
N LEU A 142 -7.13 12.46 10.62
CA LEU A 142 -7.07 12.49 9.16
C LEU A 142 -6.67 11.13 8.61
N ALA A 143 -7.43 10.58 7.67
CA ALA A 143 -7.05 9.40 6.90
C ALA A 143 -6.76 9.77 5.45
N ILE A 144 -5.63 9.29 4.91
CA ILE A 144 -5.33 9.32 3.47
C ILE A 144 -5.38 7.89 2.97
N CYS A 145 -6.29 7.61 2.01
CA CYS A 145 -6.54 6.29 1.47
C CYS A 145 -5.97 6.20 0.04
N ALA A 146 -4.78 5.63 -0.10
CA ALA A 146 -4.07 5.54 -1.37
C ALA A 146 -4.43 4.25 -2.12
N HIS A 147 -4.97 4.37 -3.35
CA HIS A 147 -5.28 3.21 -4.17
C HIS A 147 -4.08 2.64 -4.92
N GLY A 148 -4.16 1.38 -5.33
CA GLY A 148 -3.15 0.66 -6.10
C GLY A 148 -3.31 0.81 -7.61
N HIS A 149 -2.86 -0.23 -8.38
CA HIS A 149 -2.97 -0.28 -9.84
C HIS A 149 -4.41 -0.53 -10.28
N ASP A 150 -5.24 0.44 -10.07
CA ASP A 150 -6.65 0.47 -10.48
C ASP A 150 -6.95 1.84 -11.08
N SER A 151 -7.34 1.87 -12.35
CA SER A 151 -7.60 3.11 -13.09
C SER A 151 -8.69 3.98 -12.47
N ASP A 152 -9.59 3.39 -11.69
CA ASP A 152 -10.73 4.03 -11.04
C ASP A 152 -10.69 3.90 -9.49
N GLY A 153 -9.57 3.45 -8.95
CA GLY A 153 -9.44 3.08 -7.54
C GLY A 153 -9.74 4.22 -6.56
N TRP A 154 -9.40 5.46 -6.90
CA TRP A 154 -9.70 6.61 -6.06
C TRP A 154 -11.21 6.90 -5.95
N ASN A 155 -11.97 6.66 -7.03
CA ASN A 155 -13.43 6.73 -7.01
C ASN A 155 -14.00 5.58 -6.17
N THR A 156 -13.54 4.37 -6.43
CA THR A 156 -13.96 3.15 -5.72
C THR A 156 -13.78 3.29 -4.20
N TYR A 157 -12.63 3.76 -3.75
CA TYR A 157 -12.34 3.96 -2.32
C TYR A 157 -13.23 5.02 -1.67
N ALA A 158 -13.67 6.01 -2.44
CA ALA A 158 -14.59 7.06 -2.00
C ALA A 158 -16.07 6.69 -2.11
N GLY A 159 -16.40 5.46 -2.52
CA GLY A 159 -17.79 5.00 -2.67
C GLY A 159 -18.47 5.50 -3.95
N VAL A 160 -17.69 5.86 -4.97
CA VAL A 160 -18.20 6.21 -6.30
C VAL A 160 -18.03 5.00 -7.21
N TYR A 161 -19.14 4.44 -7.68
CA TYR A 161 -19.16 3.21 -8.45
C TYR A 161 -19.72 3.46 -9.86
N ARG A 162 -19.26 2.69 -10.83
CA ARG A 162 -19.71 2.76 -12.22
C ARG A 162 -21.11 2.19 -12.39
N ASP A 163 -21.42 1.14 -11.64
CA ASP A 163 -22.66 0.39 -11.66
C ASP A 163 -22.82 -0.47 -10.40
N ASP A 164 -23.96 -1.14 -10.24
CA ASP A 164 -24.26 -1.98 -9.08
C ASP A 164 -23.35 -3.22 -8.97
N GLU A 165 -22.92 -3.80 -10.09
CA GLU A 165 -22.00 -4.95 -10.06
C GLU A 165 -20.60 -4.53 -9.60
N HIS A 166 -20.13 -3.38 -10.06
CA HIS A 166 -18.88 -2.79 -9.57
C HIS A 166 -18.95 -2.50 -8.07
N ARG A 167 -20.06 -1.93 -7.61
CA ARG A 167 -20.32 -1.70 -6.18
C ARG A 167 -20.25 -3.02 -5.40
N LYS A 168 -20.99 -4.03 -5.82
CA LYS A 168 -21.03 -5.33 -5.17
C LYS A 168 -19.63 -5.97 -5.08
N THR A 169 -18.89 -5.97 -6.19
CA THR A 169 -17.53 -6.50 -6.25
C THR A 169 -16.59 -5.74 -5.31
N THR A 170 -16.70 -4.42 -5.25
CA THR A 170 -15.91 -3.58 -4.36
C THR A 170 -16.16 -3.92 -2.89
N LEU A 171 -17.43 -3.98 -2.49
CA LEU A 171 -17.81 -4.28 -1.11
C LEU A 171 -17.38 -5.69 -0.68
N THR A 172 -17.45 -6.68 -1.59
CA THR A 172 -16.96 -8.04 -1.34
C THR A 172 -15.44 -8.09 -1.06
N LYS A 173 -14.69 -7.13 -1.57
CA LYS A 173 -13.23 -7.02 -1.38
C LYS A 173 -12.82 -5.98 -0.33
N ASP A 174 -13.78 -5.45 0.42
CA ASP A 174 -13.55 -4.36 1.37
C ASP A 174 -12.86 -3.13 0.73
N GLY A 175 -13.14 -2.89 -0.57
CA GLY A 175 -12.45 -1.89 -1.38
C GLY A 175 -12.93 -0.44 -1.17
N ASP A 176 -13.99 -0.21 -0.40
CA ASP A 176 -14.53 1.11 -0.06
C ASP A 176 -13.86 1.74 1.17
N ILE A 177 -12.56 1.55 1.30
CA ILE A 177 -11.79 1.83 2.52
C ILE A 177 -11.89 3.30 2.97
N GLY A 178 -12.05 4.24 2.05
CA GLY A 178 -12.28 5.66 2.38
C GLY A 178 -13.65 5.88 3.03
N VAL A 179 -14.69 5.19 2.54
CA VAL A 179 -16.03 5.21 3.16
C VAL A 179 -15.96 4.57 4.55
N GLN A 180 -15.23 3.49 4.71
CA GLN A 180 -15.03 2.86 6.02
C GLN A 180 -14.32 3.79 7.00
N ALA A 181 -13.34 4.59 6.53
CA ALA A 181 -12.64 5.56 7.35
C ALA A 181 -13.59 6.68 7.82
N VAL A 182 -14.31 7.32 6.91
CA VAL A 182 -15.19 8.43 7.25
C VAL A 182 -16.32 8.00 8.18
N LYS A 183 -16.89 6.81 8.00
CA LYS A 183 -17.90 6.23 8.91
C LYS A 183 -17.36 5.91 10.31
N ARG A 184 -16.03 5.87 10.49
CA ARG A 184 -15.34 5.77 11.78
C ARG A 184 -14.92 7.12 12.36
N GLY A 185 -15.38 8.21 11.78
CA GLY A 185 -15.13 9.56 12.27
C GLY A 185 -13.80 10.17 11.79
N PHE A 186 -13.18 9.62 10.76
CA PHE A 186 -12.00 10.26 10.13
C PHE A 186 -12.44 11.31 9.11
N LEU A 187 -11.79 12.46 9.13
CA LEU A 187 -11.74 13.27 7.93
C LEU A 187 -10.88 12.49 6.90
N THR A 188 -11.41 12.27 5.70
CA THR A 188 -10.79 11.29 4.79
C THR A 188 -10.48 11.90 3.43
N LEU A 189 -9.23 11.75 2.99
CA LEU A 189 -8.75 12.13 1.67
C LEU A 189 -8.49 10.87 0.83
N VAL A 190 -9.04 10.84 -0.37
CA VAL A 190 -8.86 9.73 -1.31
C VAL A 190 -8.31 10.31 -2.63
N PRO A 191 -6.97 10.46 -2.75
CA PRO A 191 -6.37 11.03 -3.95
C PRO A 191 -6.32 10.03 -5.09
N ALA A 192 -6.42 10.53 -6.33
CA ALA A 192 -5.99 9.81 -7.51
C ALA A 192 -4.47 9.67 -7.49
N THR A 193 -3.97 8.43 -7.48
CA THR A 193 -2.53 8.16 -7.42
C THR A 193 -1.89 8.33 -8.79
N ARG A 194 -0.93 9.24 -8.92
CA ARG A 194 -0.26 9.60 -10.18
C ARG A 194 0.29 8.36 -10.90
N GLY A 195 -0.12 8.19 -12.17
CA GLY A 195 0.24 7.05 -13.01
C GLY A 195 -0.49 5.74 -12.71
N LEU A 196 -1.31 5.66 -11.65
CA LEU A 196 -2.13 4.49 -11.32
C LEU A 196 -3.60 4.72 -11.65
N ALA A 197 -4.10 5.94 -11.45
CA ALA A 197 -5.43 6.35 -11.89
C ALA A 197 -5.42 6.81 -13.34
N ALA A 198 -6.52 6.59 -14.07
CA ALA A 198 -6.65 7.01 -15.46
C ALA A 198 -6.52 8.55 -15.62
N ASP A 199 -7.15 9.29 -14.71
CA ASP A 199 -7.22 10.76 -14.75
C ASP A 199 -5.85 11.46 -14.58
N VAL A 200 -4.84 10.74 -14.08
CA VAL A 200 -3.49 11.26 -13.81
C VAL A 200 -2.39 10.37 -14.40
N SER A 201 -2.72 9.72 -15.52
CA SER A 201 -1.79 8.87 -16.28
C SER A 201 -1.26 9.56 -17.51
N ILE A 202 0.00 9.27 -17.86
CA ILE A 202 0.62 9.75 -19.09
C ILE A 202 0.21 8.83 -20.25
N PRO A 203 -0.38 9.34 -21.32
CA PRO A 203 -0.75 8.54 -22.49
C PRO A 203 0.48 7.92 -23.17
N ASP A 204 0.32 6.67 -23.61
CA ASP A 204 1.28 5.98 -24.49
C ASP A 204 0.54 5.50 -25.76
N PRO A 205 0.24 6.39 -26.72
CA PRO A 205 -0.61 6.08 -27.87
C PRO A 205 -0.02 5.02 -28.80
N LYS A 206 1.29 4.76 -28.72
CA LYS A 206 1.96 3.72 -29.51
C LYS A 206 2.22 2.43 -28.72
N GLY A 207 1.86 2.38 -27.44
CA GLY A 207 2.06 1.21 -26.59
C GLY A 207 3.52 0.77 -26.42
N ARG A 208 4.48 1.68 -26.55
CA ARG A 208 5.92 1.36 -26.49
C ARG A 208 6.39 0.96 -25.08
N HIS A 209 5.69 1.42 -24.07
CA HIS A 209 6.01 1.14 -22.66
C HIS A 209 5.13 0.03 -22.07
N GLY A 210 4.48 -0.76 -22.94
CA GLY A 210 3.59 -1.85 -22.55
C GLY A 210 2.17 -1.37 -22.19
N ARG A 211 1.35 -2.31 -21.69
CA ARG A 211 -0.09 -2.05 -21.45
C ARG A 211 -0.40 -1.28 -20.16
N ARG A 212 0.58 -1.10 -19.29
CA ARG A 212 0.37 -0.44 -18.00
C ARG A 212 0.66 1.05 -18.13
N ALA A 213 -0.31 1.90 -17.87
CA ALA A 213 -0.18 3.36 -17.91
C ALA A 213 0.96 3.90 -17.03
N CYS A 214 1.21 3.26 -15.89
CA CYS A 214 2.28 3.62 -14.96
C CYS A 214 3.70 3.51 -15.57
N ARG A 215 3.90 2.75 -16.64
CA ARG A 215 5.19 2.64 -17.32
C ARG A 215 5.56 3.88 -18.11
N ALA A 216 4.59 4.53 -18.73
CA ALA A 216 4.84 5.81 -19.39
C ALA A 216 5.35 6.84 -18.36
N GLN A 217 4.68 6.96 -17.21
CA GLN A 217 5.15 7.81 -16.11
C GLN A 217 6.58 7.44 -15.68
N LEU A 218 6.84 6.14 -15.45
CA LEU A 218 8.17 5.69 -15.04
C LEU A 218 9.27 6.18 -15.99
N ILE A 219 9.09 6.03 -17.29
CA ILE A 219 10.10 6.45 -18.29
C ILE A 219 10.32 7.96 -18.25
N HIS A 220 9.26 8.76 -18.16
CA HIS A 220 9.38 10.20 -18.04
C HIS A 220 10.09 10.62 -16.73
N CYS A 221 9.77 9.96 -15.61
CA CYS A 221 10.44 10.19 -14.35
C CYS A 221 11.94 9.90 -14.43
N LEU A 222 12.33 8.76 -15.02
CA LEU A 222 13.74 8.40 -15.18
C LEU A 222 14.53 9.45 -15.99
N LEU A 223 13.92 9.98 -17.07
CA LEU A 223 14.54 11.04 -17.88
C LEU A 223 14.66 12.37 -17.12
N ALA A 224 13.73 12.65 -16.22
CA ALA A 224 13.69 13.89 -15.42
C ALA A 224 14.50 13.81 -14.11
N GLY A 225 15.17 12.69 -13.82
CA GLY A 225 15.87 12.49 -12.55
C GLY A 225 14.93 12.32 -11.35
N ARG A 226 13.71 11.90 -11.59
CA ARG A 226 12.65 11.60 -10.60
C ARG A 226 12.35 10.12 -10.54
N THR A 227 11.47 9.70 -9.64
CA THR A 227 10.88 8.36 -9.64
C THR A 227 9.36 8.44 -9.62
N ALA A 228 8.68 7.43 -10.18
CA ALA A 228 7.22 7.38 -10.15
C ALA A 228 6.69 7.31 -8.70
N VAL A 229 7.40 6.60 -7.82
CA VAL A 229 7.08 6.57 -6.39
C VAL A 229 7.32 7.94 -5.75
N GLY A 230 8.42 8.61 -6.10
CA GLY A 230 8.75 9.95 -5.58
C GLY A 230 7.69 11.00 -5.91
N GLU A 231 7.15 10.99 -7.14
CA GLU A 231 6.04 11.89 -7.50
C GLU A 231 4.77 11.60 -6.67
N ARG A 232 4.45 10.34 -6.41
CA ARG A 232 3.31 9.94 -5.56
C ARG A 232 3.52 10.35 -4.09
N VAL A 233 4.73 10.21 -3.59
CA VAL A 233 5.11 10.68 -2.24
C VAL A 233 5.00 12.20 -2.18
N TRP A 234 5.49 12.92 -3.20
CA TRP A 234 5.35 14.37 -3.31
C TRP A 234 3.88 14.79 -3.24
N ASP A 235 3.00 14.19 -4.04
CA ASP A 235 1.58 14.51 -4.02
C ASP A 235 0.95 14.31 -2.63
N THR A 236 1.34 13.23 -1.93
CA THR A 236 0.89 12.96 -0.56
C THR A 236 1.37 14.05 0.40
N GLN A 237 2.62 14.49 0.27
CA GLN A 237 3.16 15.60 1.08
C GLN A 237 2.43 16.91 0.79
N ARG A 238 2.14 17.23 -0.47
CA ARG A 238 1.37 18.43 -0.84
C ARG A 238 -0.05 18.40 -0.31
N LEU A 239 -0.71 17.22 -0.33
CA LEU A 239 -2.02 17.05 0.34
C LEU A 239 -1.93 17.36 1.83
N LEU A 240 -0.92 16.89 2.53
CA LEU A 240 -0.71 17.20 3.96
C LEU A 240 -0.37 18.65 4.20
N ASP A 241 0.43 19.27 3.33
CA ASP A 241 0.77 20.70 3.44
C ASP A 241 -0.44 21.61 3.32
N TRP A 242 -1.43 21.19 2.54
CA TRP A 242 -2.70 21.87 2.42
C TRP A 242 -3.68 21.46 3.53
N ALA A 243 -3.84 20.15 3.76
CA ALA A 243 -4.93 19.66 4.63
C ALA A 243 -4.75 20.06 6.09
N LEU A 244 -3.51 20.01 6.61
CA LEU A 244 -3.28 20.27 8.03
C LEU A 244 -3.55 21.72 8.46
N PRO A 245 -3.19 22.75 7.69
CA PRO A 245 -3.55 24.12 8.04
C PRO A 245 -4.94 24.57 7.60
N GLU A 246 -5.49 24.01 6.50
CA GLU A 246 -6.68 24.54 5.85
C GLU A 246 -7.98 23.79 6.21
N LEU A 247 -7.90 22.50 6.55
CA LEU A 247 -9.08 21.74 6.94
C LEU A 247 -9.41 21.99 8.42
N PRO A 248 -10.59 22.53 8.72
CA PRO A 248 -11.01 22.73 10.10
C PRO A 248 -11.13 21.38 10.83
N PHE A 249 -10.85 21.40 12.12
CA PHE A 249 -10.98 20.25 13.02
C PHE A 249 -10.03 19.06 12.76
N VAL A 250 -8.99 19.18 11.93
CA VAL A 250 -7.98 18.14 11.81
C VAL A 250 -7.06 18.12 13.03
N ASP A 251 -6.87 16.94 13.62
CA ASP A 251 -5.79 16.72 14.59
C ASP A 251 -4.47 16.43 13.84
N PRO A 252 -3.51 17.37 13.80
CA PRO A 252 -2.27 17.17 13.04
C PRO A 252 -1.36 16.07 13.60
N LYS A 253 -1.66 15.56 14.81
CA LYS A 253 -0.96 14.43 15.44
C LYS A 253 -1.58 13.09 15.10
N LYS A 254 -2.76 13.06 14.48
CA LYS A 254 -3.52 11.85 14.17
C LYS A 254 -3.72 11.68 12.66
N VAL A 255 -2.61 11.54 11.96
CA VAL A 255 -2.58 11.31 10.50
C VAL A 255 -2.33 9.85 10.19
N VAL A 256 -3.25 9.23 9.49
CA VAL A 256 -3.19 7.83 9.05
C VAL A 256 -3.00 7.80 7.54
N LEU A 257 -1.99 7.09 7.07
CA LEU A 257 -1.85 6.75 5.65
C LEU A 257 -2.01 5.24 5.49
N LEU A 258 -2.94 4.85 4.64
CA LEU A 258 -3.20 3.45 4.34
C LEU A 258 -3.40 3.24 2.84
N GLY A 259 -3.02 2.06 2.37
CA GLY A 259 -3.19 1.72 0.96
C GLY A 259 -2.95 0.25 0.67
N ASN A 260 -3.54 -0.24 -0.41
CA ASN A 260 -3.36 -1.61 -0.88
C ASN A 260 -2.51 -1.64 -2.15
N SER A 261 -1.72 -2.69 -2.35
CA SER A 261 -0.94 -2.88 -3.59
C SER A 261 0.01 -1.69 -3.86
N GLY A 262 -0.10 -1.04 -5.00
CA GLY A 262 0.67 0.18 -5.33
C GLY A 262 0.47 1.32 -4.33
N GLY A 263 -0.74 1.44 -3.74
CA GLY A 263 -1.02 2.37 -2.65
C GLY A 263 -0.32 1.99 -1.34
N GLY A 264 -0.18 0.70 -1.08
CA GLY A 264 0.61 0.22 0.06
C GLY A 264 2.11 0.46 -0.13
N VAL A 265 2.63 0.34 -1.35
CA VAL A 265 4.00 0.76 -1.66
C VAL A 265 4.18 2.25 -1.38
N LEU A 266 3.27 3.10 -1.87
CA LEU A 266 3.27 4.52 -1.54
C LEU A 266 3.27 4.76 -0.02
N THR A 267 2.45 4.02 0.72
CA THR A 267 2.36 4.11 2.19
C THR A 267 3.72 3.85 2.87
N VAL A 268 4.45 2.82 2.45
CA VAL A 268 5.79 2.49 2.97
C VAL A 268 6.76 3.64 2.76
N TYR A 269 6.83 4.17 1.55
CA TYR A 269 7.77 5.24 1.20
C TYR A 269 7.39 6.59 1.83
N ALA A 270 6.12 6.97 1.75
CA ALA A 270 5.66 8.24 2.31
C ALA A 270 5.84 8.29 3.83
N ALA A 271 5.48 7.22 4.55
CA ALA A 271 5.71 7.15 6.00
C ALA A 271 7.20 7.12 6.36
N GLY A 272 8.05 6.54 5.49
CA GLY A 272 9.50 6.56 5.69
C GLY A 272 10.13 7.96 5.63
N VAL A 273 9.56 8.88 4.85
CA VAL A 273 10.10 10.24 4.66
C VAL A 273 9.31 11.33 5.37
N ASP A 274 8.00 11.19 5.56
CA ASP A 274 7.15 12.21 6.17
C ASP A 274 6.75 11.84 7.61
N GLU A 275 7.30 12.58 8.57
CA GLU A 275 7.09 12.30 9.99
C GLU A 275 5.72 12.74 10.51
N ARG A 276 4.95 13.49 9.72
CA ARG A 276 3.55 13.86 10.05
C ARG A 276 2.61 12.66 10.02
N ILE A 277 2.95 11.61 9.26
CA ILE A 277 2.17 10.38 9.20
C ILE A 277 2.41 9.60 10.50
N SER A 278 1.44 9.62 11.41
CA SER A 278 1.54 8.97 12.72
C SER A 278 1.27 7.46 12.69
N VAL A 279 0.43 6.99 11.76
CA VAL A 279 0.10 5.58 11.57
C VAL A 279 0.17 5.21 10.11
N ALA A 280 0.89 4.15 9.77
CA ALA A 280 1.03 3.63 8.41
C ALA A 280 0.47 2.21 8.30
N VAL A 281 -0.37 1.97 7.27
CA VAL A 281 -0.98 0.64 7.05
C VAL A 281 -0.79 0.20 5.58
N PRO A 282 0.39 -0.32 5.20
CA PRO A 282 0.60 -0.95 3.90
C PRO A 282 -0.08 -2.33 3.86
N SER A 283 -1.01 -2.52 2.91
CA SER A 283 -1.71 -3.78 2.66
C SER A 283 -1.24 -4.42 1.36
N CYS A 284 -0.92 -5.72 1.39
CA CYS A 284 -0.54 -6.56 0.24
C CYS A 284 0.54 -5.94 -0.67
N SER A 285 1.61 -5.42 -0.07
CA SER A 285 2.61 -4.65 -0.83
C SER A 285 4.00 -4.62 -0.21
N PHE A 286 4.15 -4.97 1.06
CA PHE A 286 5.37 -4.75 1.80
C PHE A 286 6.19 -6.04 1.94
N THR A 287 7.17 -6.22 1.05
CA THR A 287 8.09 -7.37 1.06
C THR A 287 9.48 -6.92 0.62
N SER A 288 10.38 -7.86 0.33
CA SER A 288 11.67 -7.56 -0.32
C SER A 288 11.49 -7.05 -1.75
N TYR A 289 12.45 -6.30 -2.29
CA TYR A 289 12.46 -5.94 -3.71
C TYR A 289 12.56 -7.17 -4.62
N THR A 290 13.42 -8.10 -4.23
CA THR A 290 13.68 -9.31 -5.01
C THR A 290 13.62 -10.55 -4.13
N SER A 291 13.20 -11.68 -4.73
CA SER A 291 13.30 -12.99 -4.09
C SER A 291 14.75 -13.47 -3.98
N SER A 292 14.96 -14.56 -3.27
CA SER A 292 16.26 -15.26 -3.23
C SER A 292 16.74 -15.72 -4.62
N THR A 293 15.83 -15.91 -5.58
CA THR A 293 16.15 -16.27 -6.98
C THR A 293 16.39 -15.06 -7.89
N GLY A 294 16.21 -13.82 -7.37
CA GLY A 294 16.33 -12.58 -8.15
C GLY A 294 15.04 -12.11 -8.82
N PHE A 295 13.91 -12.81 -8.61
CA PHE A 295 12.62 -12.36 -9.11
C PHE A 295 12.21 -11.05 -8.42
N VAL A 296 11.76 -10.05 -9.21
CA VAL A 296 11.31 -8.76 -8.69
C VAL A 296 9.83 -8.81 -8.41
N PHE A 297 9.43 -8.62 -7.15
CA PHE A 297 8.02 -8.72 -6.72
C PHE A 297 7.18 -7.52 -7.14
N HIS A 298 7.77 -6.35 -7.22
CA HIS A 298 7.04 -5.11 -7.42
C HIS A 298 6.87 -4.76 -8.90
N CYS A 299 5.79 -4.04 -9.21
CA CYS A 299 5.67 -3.39 -10.50
C CYS A 299 6.87 -2.46 -10.72
N ASP A 300 7.34 -2.39 -11.95
CA ASP A 300 8.46 -1.54 -12.36
C ASP A 300 8.30 -0.06 -11.90
N CYS A 301 7.09 0.48 -11.94
CA CYS A 301 6.80 1.83 -11.44
C CYS A 301 6.83 1.98 -9.90
N CYS A 302 6.97 0.87 -9.18
CA CYS A 302 7.10 0.82 -7.71
C CYS A 302 8.55 0.56 -7.27
N VAL A 303 9.46 0.39 -8.22
CA VAL A 303 10.89 0.19 -7.94
C VAL A 303 11.59 1.54 -7.95
N VAL A 304 12.37 1.81 -6.90
CA VAL A 304 13.22 3.00 -6.81
C VAL A 304 14.64 2.62 -7.22
N PRO A 305 15.17 3.21 -8.31
CA PRO A 305 16.52 2.92 -8.77
C PRO A 305 17.57 3.09 -7.67
N ARG A 306 18.50 2.16 -7.56
CA ARG A 306 19.62 2.16 -6.60
C ARG A 306 19.23 1.98 -5.12
N ALA A 307 17.93 1.90 -4.77
CA ALA A 307 17.51 1.80 -3.38
C ALA A 307 18.17 0.60 -2.68
N GLN A 308 18.14 -0.58 -3.32
CA GLN A 308 18.72 -1.79 -2.74
C GLN A 308 20.25 -1.73 -2.60
N SER A 309 20.95 -1.07 -3.51
CA SER A 309 22.41 -0.97 -3.48
C SER A 309 22.96 0.14 -2.59
N GLU A 310 22.22 1.21 -2.37
CA GLU A 310 22.69 2.39 -1.63
C GLU A 310 22.05 2.57 -0.25
N LEU A 311 20.79 2.11 -0.08
CA LEU A 311 20.07 2.26 1.17
C LEU A 311 19.84 0.94 1.90
N GLY A 312 19.24 -0.02 1.23
CA GLY A 312 18.85 -1.31 1.80
C GLY A 312 17.63 -1.89 1.11
N ASP A 313 17.06 -2.97 1.67
CA ASP A 313 15.85 -3.57 1.15
C ASP A 313 14.62 -2.77 1.58
N MET A 314 13.47 -3.09 1.04
CA MET A 314 12.21 -2.42 1.37
C MET A 314 11.89 -2.48 2.87
N ALA A 315 12.33 -3.54 3.57
CA ALA A 315 12.23 -3.64 5.03
C ALA A 315 12.98 -2.51 5.77
N ASP A 316 14.17 -2.13 5.30
CA ASP A 316 14.93 -1.01 5.87
C ASP A 316 14.19 0.32 5.64
N ILE A 317 13.61 0.50 4.43
CA ILE A 317 12.84 1.69 4.07
C ILE A 317 11.58 1.82 4.93
N GLY A 318 10.79 0.76 5.03
CA GLY A 318 9.57 0.78 5.84
C GLY A 318 9.85 1.02 7.32
N ALA A 319 10.94 0.45 7.83
CA ALA A 319 11.35 0.64 9.22
C ALA A 319 11.81 2.07 9.55
N LEU A 320 12.03 2.95 8.56
CA LEU A 320 12.21 4.39 8.80
C LEU A 320 10.98 5.06 9.44
N THR A 321 9.84 4.40 9.39
CA THR A 321 8.63 4.83 10.10
C THR A 321 8.78 4.78 11.61
N ALA A 322 9.61 3.89 12.16
CA ALA A 322 9.81 3.76 13.61
C ALA A 322 10.24 5.11 14.24
N PRO A 323 9.83 5.44 15.46
CA PRO A 323 9.02 4.64 16.38
C PRO A 323 7.49 4.76 16.20
N ARG A 324 7.02 5.41 15.12
CA ARG A 324 5.59 5.59 14.82
C ARG A 324 4.93 4.25 14.48
N SER A 325 3.61 4.18 14.62
CA SER A 325 2.85 2.94 14.46
C SER A 325 2.80 2.46 13.01
N MET A 326 3.04 1.16 12.78
CA MET A 326 2.88 0.52 11.47
C MET A 326 2.25 -0.87 11.59
N LEU A 327 1.24 -1.13 10.76
CA LEU A 327 0.68 -2.45 10.56
C LEU A 327 0.87 -2.88 9.10
N ALA A 328 1.69 -3.87 8.84
CA ALA A 328 1.75 -4.54 7.54
C ALA A 328 0.73 -5.68 7.50
N VAL A 329 -0.06 -5.77 6.43
CA VAL A 329 -1.06 -6.83 6.25
C VAL A 329 -0.83 -7.52 4.91
N HIS A 330 -0.91 -8.85 4.88
CA HIS A 330 -0.81 -9.65 3.65
C HIS A 330 -1.89 -10.71 3.61
N GLY A 331 -2.31 -11.10 2.42
CA GLY A 331 -3.20 -12.24 2.20
C GLY A 331 -2.41 -13.53 2.03
N ARG A 332 -2.80 -14.60 2.71
CA ARG A 332 -2.17 -15.93 2.55
C ARG A 332 -2.32 -16.49 1.13
N MET A 333 -3.42 -16.12 0.46
CA MET A 333 -3.73 -16.53 -0.91
C MET A 333 -3.29 -15.50 -1.95
N ASP A 334 -2.54 -14.45 -1.55
CA ASP A 334 -1.99 -13.46 -2.46
C ASP A 334 -0.76 -14.02 -3.18
N GLY A 335 -0.93 -14.41 -4.44
CA GLY A 335 0.15 -14.98 -5.26
C GLY A 335 1.18 -13.96 -5.77
N LEU A 336 1.09 -12.68 -5.37
CA LEU A 336 2.05 -11.64 -5.81
C LEU A 336 3.35 -11.67 -5.00
N HIS A 337 3.33 -12.20 -3.78
CA HIS A 337 4.47 -12.21 -2.89
C HIS A 337 4.73 -13.61 -2.33
N SER A 338 6.01 -13.97 -2.21
CA SER A 338 6.42 -15.22 -1.58
C SER A 338 6.24 -15.15 -0.07
N PHE A 339 5.61 -16.14 0.52
CA PHE A 339 5.43 -16.22 1.96
C PHE A 339 6.76 -16.14 2.74
N PRO A 340 7.81 -16.92 2.39
CA PRO A 340 9.11 -16.83 3.06
C PRO A 340 9.77 -15.45 2.95
N ASP A 341 9.66 -14.77 1.80
CA ASP A 341 10.26 -13.46 1.60
C ASP A 341 9.53 -12.38 2.42
N VAL A 342 8.19 -12.47 2.52
CA VAL A 342 7.41 -11.58 3.40
C VAL A 342 7.82 -11.79 4.86
N GLU A 343 7.88 -13.04 5.35
CA GLU A 343 8.29 -13.32 6.74
C GLU A 343 9.70 -12.81 7.05
N ALA A 344 10.65 -13.00 6.12
CA ALA A 344 11.99 -12.47 6.27
C ALA A 344 12.03 -10.94 6.33
N ALA A 345 11.28 -10.26 5.46
CA ALA A 345 11.15 -8.80 5.48
C ALA A 345 10.53 -8.30 6.78
N MET A 346 9.44 -8.93 7.25
CA MET A 346 8.76 -8.55 8.49
C MET A 346 9.61 -8.82 9.74
N ALA A 347 10.38 -9.91 9.75
CA ALA A 347 11.35 -10.17 10.84
C ALA A 347 12.41 -9.07 10.90
N ARG A 348 12.90 -8.59 9.76
CA ARG A 348 13.86 -7.48 9.71
C ARG A 348 13.25 -6.17 10.21
N VAL A 349 12.00 -5.85 9.84
CA VAL A 349 11.30 -4.66 10.36
C VAL A 349 11.17 -4.73 11.88
N ARG A 350 10.78 -5.90 12.46
CA ARG A 350 10.70 -6.09 13.91
C ARG A 350 12.04 -5.78 14.58
N LEU A 351 13.14 -6.35 14.07
CA LEU A 351 14.48 -6.09 14.59
C LEU A 351 14.82 -4.60 14.64
N ILE A 352 14.42 -3.83 13.61
CA ILE A 352 14.69 -2.39 13.56
C ILE A 352 13.78 -1.63 14.54
N TYR A 353 12.52 -2.02 14.68
CA TYR A 353 11.62 -1.44 15.69
C TYR A 353 12.07 -1.75 17.12
N ASP A 354 12.65 -2.93 17.36
CA ASP A 354 13.29 -3.27 18.64
C ASP A 354 14.46 -2.32 18.93
N ALA A 355 15.33 -2.09 17.95
CA ALA A 355 16.45 -1.15 18.06
C ALA A 355 15.99 0.31 18.23
N ALA A 356 14.81 0.66 17.73
CA ALA A 356 14.17 1.96 17.95
C ALA A 356 13.55 2.11 19.36
N GLY A 357 13.54 1.04 20.18
CA GLY A 357 12.87 1.02 21.47
C GLY A 357 11.33 1.02 21.39
N ALA A 358 10.76 0.60 20.24
CA ALA A 358 9.33 0.67 19.97
C ALA A 358 8.74 -0.64 19.40
N PRO A 359 9.05 -1.82 19.99
CA PRO A 359 8.64 -3.11 19.43
C PRO A 359 7.12 -3.26 19.28
N SER A 360 6.35 -2.70 20.19
CA SER A 360 4.88 -2.77 20.19
C SER A 360 4.22 -1.91 19.09
N GLN A 361 4.98 -1.01 18.45
CA GLN A 361 4.48 -0.11 17.42
C GLN A 361 4.45 -0.74 16.03
N PHE A 362 5.13 -1.86 15.83
CA PHE A 362 5.05 -2.62 14.58
C PHE A 362 4.28 -3.92 14.76
N GLN A 363 3.33 -4.15 13.87
CA GLN A 363 2.62 -5.43 13.76
C GLN A 363 2.61 -5.92 12.32
N HIS A 364 2.55 -7.24 12.16
CA HIS A 364 2.30 -7.91 10.90
C HIS A 364 1.17 -8.92 11.06
N LYS A 365 0.23 -8.93 10.12
CA LYS A 365 -0.91 -9.85 10.12
C LYS A 365 -1.09 -10.53 8.76
N TRP A 366 -1.48 -11.79 8.80
CA TRP A 366 -1.90 -12.56 7.64
C TRP A 366 -3.42 -12.67 7.61
N GLY A 367 -4.05 -12.14 6.56
CA GLY A 367 -5.45 -12.43 6.24
C GLY A 367 -5.60 -13.77 5.55
N ALA A 368 -6.77 -14.37 5.64
CA ALA A 368 -7.05 -15.69 5.07
C ALA A 368 -7.16 -15.69 3.54
N ASP A 369 -7.56 -14.56 2.95
CA ASP A 369 -7.83 -14.40 1.52
C ASP A 369 -6.60 -13.97 0.71
N GLY A 370 -6.86 -13.49 -0.52
CA GLY A 370 -5.88 -12.99 -1.47
C GLY A 370 -5.58 -11.49 -1.35
N HIS A 371 -5.47 -10.83 -2.51
CA HIS A 371 -5.05 -9.44 -2.66
C HIS A 371 -6.18 -8.45 -2.39
N LYS A 372 -6.38 -8.07 -1.11
CA LYS A 372 -7.46 -7.17 -0.67
C LYS A 372 -7.08 -6.42 0.61
N PHE A 373 -7.96 -5.52 1.06
CA PHE A 373 -7.89 -4.99 2.42
C PHE A 373 -8.39 -6.01 3.45
N TYR A 374 -7.94 -5.85 4.69
CA TYR A 374 -8.34 -6.67 5.84
C TYR A 374 -8.78 -5.76 6.99
N PRO A 375 -10.00 -5.20 6.92
CA PRO A 375 -10.52 -4.21 7.87
C PRO A 375 -10.50 -4.69 9.32
N ASP A 376 -10.74 -6.00 9.55
CA ASP A 376 -10.76 -6.61 10.88
C ASP A 376 -9.41 -6.54 11.61
N PHE A 377 -8.30 -6.42 10.88
CA PHE A 377 -6.98 -6.17 11.46
C PHE A 377 -6.61 -4.70 11.47
N MET A 378 -7.00 -3.99 10.39
CA MET A 378 -6.55 -2.63 10.13
C MET A 378 -7.19 -1.63 11.09
N TRP A 379 -8.51 -1.64 11.21
CA TRP A 379 -9.21 -0.63 12.02
C TRP A 379 -8.93 -0.75 13.51
N PRO A 380 -8.97 -1.94 14.16
CA PRO A 380 -8.62 -2.06 15.58
C PRO A 380 -7.18 -1.60 15.87
N PHE A 381 -6.24 -1.86 14.94
CA PHE A 381 -4.87 -1.37 15.08
C PHE A 381 -4.80 0.15 15.00
N VAL A 382 -5.42 0.75 13.99
CA VAL A 382 -5.43 2.21 13.79
C VAL A 382 -6.05 2.91 15.00
N GLU A 383 -7.22 2.48 15.45
CA GLU A 383 -7.92 3.03 16.61
C GLU A 383 -7.08 2.94 17.89
N SER A 384 -6.47 1.78 18.14
CA SER A 384 -5.56 1.59 19.26
C SER A 384 -4.31 2.46 19.19
N ALA A 385 -3.75 2.65 17.99
CA ALA A 385 -2.56 3.48 17.79
C ALA A 385 -2.85 4.98 18.02
N LEU A 386 -4.03 5.45 17.64
CA LEU A 386 -4.45 6.84 17.81
C LEU A 386 -4.97 7.18 19.22
N ALA A 387 -5.28 6.17 20.03
CA ALA A 387 -5.72 6.36 21.41
C ALA A 387 -4.56 6.58 22.40
N ARG A 388 -3.33 6.37 21.95
CA ARG A 388 -2.08 6.55 22.75
C ARG A 388 -1.59 7.98 22.67
#